data_1e63db0480fd26441594edfea9ccfed3
#
_entry.id   1e63db0480fd26441594edfea9ccfed3
#
_cell.length_a   1.000
_cell.length_b   1.000
_cell.length_c   1.000
_cell.angle_alpha   90.00
_cell.angle_beta   90.00
_cell.angle_gamma   90.00
#
_symmetry.space_group_name_H-M   'P 1'
#
loop_
_entity.id
_entity.type
_entity.pdbx_description
1 polymer ?
#
loop_
_entity_poly.entity_id
_entity_poly.type
_entity_poly.pdbx_seq_one_letter_code
_entity_poly.pdbx_strand_id
1 'polypeptide(L)'
;MAQTVTTEVETLGDVLLRSAADDPEREALILPDDRVSFAELRNRAFAVARSLAAVGVRRGDHVAILIPNSVAYVEALFGVALLGGVAVPLNVRHRASELGYILANSEAVALLTSQDAADPVDFPTILLEALPSIGESGVVTEAQSLRHLILLRGNSSGRFIGRADFLASSETVSESAIEQARRSVRLRDPALIIYTSGTTAHPKGCLLCHEAVTRGPVERARYRLGTGAPPVTWGAGPLFHIGSLSPFIGSIGAGGTFLTDGYFEAGRALALMAEHGVTLAWPWFPAIVQGIVDHPSFDPAMLATLRYLFLIAPPTLVDRVQDLLPHAEVIQACGMSETAGIFALCDVAESRESRAVTHGKPAAGVEVRITDPETGAELPDGTMGEILVRGYNVMDGYWAAAEKTAESFDAEGWFKTGDLYTRLPNDSLVFGGRCKDMLKVGGENVAAIEVEAFLCTHPDIKTAEVVGRPDPRLDEVPVAFVELYEGRVVDEEAIIAHCRGRIASYKVPRAIYFMASTEWPMSATKIDKRALRARLAEMTK
;
A
#
# COMPACT_ATOMS: atom_id res chain seq x y z
N MET A 1 -28.86 -5.28 18.47
CA MET A 1 -27.79 -5.72 19.41
C MET A 1 -26.53 -5.82 18.58
N ALA A 2 -25.53 -5.01 18.89
CA ALA A 2 -24.23 -5.14 18.23
C ALA A 2 -23.69 -6.55 18.55
N GLN A 3 -23.45 -7.35 17.52
CA GLN A 3 -22.73 -8.62 17.70
C GLN A 3 -21.32 -8.29 18.17
N THR A 4 -21.00 -8.74 19.37
CA THR A 4 -19.61 -8.68 19.86
C THR A 4 -18.81 -9.66 19.03
N VAL A 5 -18.06 -9.15 18.04
CA VAL A 5 -17.14 -9.97 17.26
C VAL A 5 -15.89 -10.16 18.14
N THR A 6 -15.72 -11.37 18.66
CA THR A 6 -14.46 -11.79 19.26
C THR A 6 -13.49 -12.14 18.16
N THR A 7 -12.50 -11.27 17.90
CA THR A 7 -11.46 -11.51 16.92
C THR A 7 -10.30 -12.24 17.59
N GLU A 8 -9.91 -13.39 17.07
CA GLU A 8 -8.64 -14.00 17.43
C GLU A 8 -7.53 -13.16 16.83
N VAL A 9 -6.64 -12.63 17.66
CA VAL A 9 -5.50 -11.81 17.24
C VAL A 9 -4.24 -12.62 17.37
N GLU A 10 -3.45 -12.68 16.30
CA GLU A 10 -2.27 -13.52 16.19
C GLU A 10 -1.05 -12.69 15.78
N THR A 11 0.15 -13.18 16.08
CA THR A 11 1.37 -12.62 15.49
C THR A 11 1.46 -12.94 14.01
N LEU A 12 2.24 -12.18 13.25
CA LEU A 12 2.39 -12.43 11.80
C LEU A 12 2.88 -13.86 11.50
N GLY A 13 3.78 -14.41 12.33
CA GLY A 13 4.23 -15.79 12.19
C GLY A 13 3.11 -16.80 12.48
N ASP A 14 2.29 -16.56 13.50
CA ASP A 14 1.21 -17.45 13.90
C ASP A 14 0.09 -17.53 12.86
N VAL A 15 -0.17 -16.43 12.14
CA VAL A 15 -1.13 -16.39 11.02
C VAL A 15 -0.81 -17.47 9.98
N LEU A 16 0.46 -17.61 9.59
CA LEU A 16 0.89 -18.66 8.66
C LEU A 16 0.73 -20.06 9.28
N LEU A 17 1.19 -20.23 10.54
CA LEU A 17 1.22 -21.57 11.16
C LEU A 17 -0.17 -22.14 11.37
N ARG A 18 -1.14 -21.31 11.76
CA ARG A 18 -2.51 -21.75 11.90
C ARG A 18 -3.10 -22.20 10.57
N SER A 19 -2.95 -21.40 9.52
CA SER A 19 -3.48 -21.77 8.21
C SER A 19 -2.80 -23.00 7.62
N ALA A 20 -1.49 -23.18 7.87
CA ALA A 20 -0.77 -24.40 7.51
C ALA A 20 -1.19 -25.64 8.32
N ALA A 21 -1.68 -25.46 9.55
CA ALA A 21 -2.23 -26.55 10.35
C ALA A 21 -3.67 -26.92 9.92
N ASP A 22 -4.46 -25.92 9.52
CA ASP A 22 -5.86 -26.09 9.13
C ASP A 22 -5.99 -26.77 7.75
N ASP A 23 -5.21 -26.34 6.75
CA ASP A 23 -5.23 -26.90 5.38
C ASP A 23 -3.82 -26.85 4.75
N PRO A 24 -2.94 -27.82 5.06
CA PRO A 24 -1.54 -27.81 4.64
C PRO A 24 -1.33 -27.89 3.11
N GLU A 25 -2.23 -28.57 2.41
CA GLU A 25 -2.10 -28.84 0.97
C GLU A 25 -2.66 -27.70 0.09
N ARG A 26 -3.43 -26.79 0.66
CA ARG A 26 -3.95 -25.65 -0.09
C ARG A 26 -2.81 -24.75 -0.55
N GLU A 27 -2.91 -24.27 -1.77
CA GLU A 27 -2.00 -23.24 -2.30
C GLU A 27 -2.17 -21.93 -1.51
N ALA A 28 -1.09 -21.47 -0.88
CA ALA A 28 -1.06 -20.23 -0.13
C ALA A 28 -0.80 -19.02 -1.04
N LEU A 29 0.10 -19.21 -2.04
CA LEU A 29 0.50 -18.18 -2.99
C LEU A 29 0.65 -18.77 -4.38
N ILE A 30 0.10 -18.09 -5.37
CA ILE A 30 0.23 -18.40 -6.80
C ILE A 30 0.76 -17.16 -7.52
N LEU A 31 1.85 -17.36 -8.27
CA LEU A 31 2.37 -16.46 -9.30
C LEU A 31 2.30 -17.18 -10.65
N PRO A 32 2.42 -16.51 -11.79
CA PRO A 32 2.33 -17.14 -13.10
C PRO A 32 3.27 -18.34 -13.29
N ASP A 33 4.49 -18.25 -12.76
CA ASP A 33 5.55 -19.26 -12.96
C ASP A 33 5.99 -19.94 -11.66
N ASP A 34 5.36 -19.65 -10.51
CA ASP A 34 5.72 -20.22 -9.21
C ASP A 34 4.49 -20.32 -8.29
N ARG A 35 4.46 -21.33 -7.45
CA ARG A 35 3.39 -21.52 -6.47
C ARG A 35 3.90 -22.26 -5.24
N VAL A 36 3.20 -22.11 -4.13
CA VAL A 36 3.56 -22.76 -2.88
C VAL A 36 2.33 -23.07 -2.04
N SER A 37 2.25 -24.31 -1.51
CA SER A 37 1.24 -24.69 -0.53
C SER A 37 1.53 -24.12 0.85
N PHE A 38 0.54 -24.14 1.75
CA PHE A 38 0.75 -23.70 3.14
C PHE A 38 1.82 -24.53 3.86
N ALA A 39 1.85 -25.86 3.65
CA ALA A 39 2.87 -26.72 4.24
C ALA A 39 4.27 -26.38 3.74
N GLU A 40 4.41 -26.19 2.44
CA GLU A 40 5.69 -25.80 1.84
C GLU A 40 6.14 -24.42 2.29
N LEU A 41 5.22 -23.42 2.31
CA LEU A 41 5.54 -22.08 2.77
C LEU A 41 5.98 -22.07 4.23
N ARG A 42 5.27 -22.81 5.10
CA ARG A 42 5.69 -23.01 6.49
C ARG A 42 7.12 -23.54 6.58
N ASN A 43 7.41 -24.63 5.84
CA ASN A 43 8.71 -25.27 5.90
C ASN A 43 9.83 -24.35 5.38
N ARG A 44 9.59 -23.63 4.28
CA ARG A 44 10.52 -22.65 3.71
C ARG A 44 10.75 -21.46 4.66
N ALA A 45 9.68 -20.94 5.29
CA ALA A 45 9.79 -19.88 6.29
C ALA A 45 10.59 -20.30 7.54
N PHE A 46 10.38 -21.55 8.02
CA PHE A 46 11.19 -22.10 9.12
C PHE A 46 12.67 -22.25 8.72
N ALA A 47 12.96 -22.69 7.49
CA ALA A 47 14.33 -22.78 7.00
C ALA A 47 15.01 -21.40 6.98
N VAL A 48 14.31 -20.37 6.49
CA VAL A 48 14.81 -18.99 6.52
C VAL A 48 15.01 -18.51 7.96
N ALA A 49 14.05 -18.72 8.87
CA ALA A 49 14.18 -18.33 10.29
C ALA A 49 15.40 -19.00 10.96
N ARG A 50 15.59 -20.29 10.73
CA ARG A 50 16.75 -21.06 11.24
C ARG A 50 18.06 -20.54 10.68
N SER A 51 18.11 -20.23 9.38
CA SER A 51 19.30 -19.68 8.73
C SER A 51 19.61 -18.25 9.23
N LEU A 52 18.61 -17.41 9.42
CA LEU A 52 18.79 -16.08 10.04
C LEU A 52 19.35 -16.22 11.47
N ALA A 53 18.81 -17.13 12.27
CA ALA A 53 19.34 -17.40 13.61
C ALA A 53 20.78 -17.94 13.59
N ALA A 54 21.12 -18.81 12.62
CA ALA A 54 22.46 -19.37 12.44
C ALA A 54 23.51 -18.31 12.13
N VAL A 55 23.15 -17.29 11.33
CA VAL A 55 24.04 -16.14 11.06
C VAL A 55 24.01 -15.07 12.18
N GLY A 56 23.27 -15.30 13.26
CA GLY A 56 23.29 -14.48 14.46
C GLY A 56 22.22 -13.39 14.52
N VAL A 57 21.22 -13.39 13.63
CA VAL A 57 20.03 -12.52 13.74
C VAL A 57 19.18 -12.97 14.92
N ARG A 58 18.67 -12.04 15.69
CA ARG A 58 17.94 -12.27 16.94
C ARG A 58 16.57 -11.57 16.91
N ARG A 59 15.72 -11.91 17.86
CA ARG A 59 14.46 -11.19 18.11
C ARG A 59 14.73 -9.69 18.28
N GLY A 60 13.91 -8.90 17.59
CA GLY A 60 14.01 -7.43 17.56
C GLY A 60 15.02 -6.87 16.58
N ASP A 61 15.89 -7.70 15.98
CA ASP A 61 16.77 -7.25 14.91
C ASP A 61 15.96 -6.93 13.64
N HIS A 62 16.39 -5.89 12.91
CA HIS A 62 15.76 -5.50 11.67
C HIS A 62 16.38 -6.25 10.49
N VAL A 63 15.52 -6.77 9.61
CA VAL A 63 15.92 -7.49 8.42
C VAL A 63 15.30 -6.84 7.18
N ALA A 64 16.13 -6.25 6.34
CA ALA A 64 15.69 -5.62 5.10
C ALA A 64 15.37 -6.69 4.04
N ILE A 65 14.28 -6.49 3.28
CA ILE A 65 13.84 -7.38 2.21
C ILE A 65 13.72 -6.57 0.92
N LEU A 66 14.67 -6.77 0.00
CA LEU A 66 14.71 -6.13 -1.33
C LEU A 66 14.53 -7.21 -2.39
N ILE A 67 13.31 -7.72 -2.49
CA ILE A 67 12.93 -8.81 -3.40
C ILE A 67 11.58 -8.44 -4.05
N PRO A 68 11.38 -8.63 -5.38
CA PRO A 68 10.08 -8.49 -6.02
C PRO A 68 9.06 -9.50 -5.48
N ASN A 69 7.76 -9.30 -5.81
CA ASN A 69 6.73 -10.28 -5.51
C ASN A 69 7.18 -11.68 -5.98
N SER A 70 7.33 -12.59 -5.06
CA SER A 70 7.81 -13.96 -5.30
C SER A 70 7.59 -14.81 -4.06
N VAL A 71 7.68 -16.13 -4.21
CA VAL A 71 7.70 -17.04 -3.06
C VAL A 71 8.86 -16.72 -2.11
N ALA A 72 10.03 -16.30 -2.65
CA ALA A 72 11.19 -15.91 -1.83
C ALA A 72 10.91 -14.70 -0.94
N TYR A 73 10.14 -13.71 -1.42
CA TYR A 73 9.70 -12.57 -0.59
C TYR A 73 8.86 -13.04 0.60
N VAL A 74 7.90 -13.92 0.33
CA VAL A 74 6.93 -14.38 1.33
C VAL A 74 7.60 -15.29 2.37
N GLU A 75 8.50 -16.19 1.95
CA GLU A 75 9.27 -17.02 2.89
C GLU A 75 10.21 -16.16 3.75
N ALA A 76 10.78 -15.06 3.21
CA ALA A 76 11.57 -14.10 3.95
C ALA A 76 10.74 -13.38 5.02
N LEU A 77 9.58 -12.84 4.62
CA LEU A 77 8.67 -12.13 5.52
C LEU A 77 8.27 -12.98 6.73
N PHE A 78 7.79 -14.20 6.47
CA PHE A 78 7.39 -15.10 7.55
C PHE A 78 8.57 -15.65 8.33
N GLY A 79 9.71 -15.91 7.68
CA GLY A 79 10.93 -16.34 8.35
C GLY A 79 11.44 -15.33 9.37
N VAL A 80 11.43 -14.04 9.02
CA VAL A 80 11.75 -12.94 9.95
C VAL A 80 10.73 -12.88 11.10
N ALA A 81 9.45 -12.98 10.80
CA ALA A 81 8.38 -12.92 11.80
C ALA A 81 8.42 -14.10 12.79
N LEU A 82 8.72 -15.32 12.31
CA LEU A 82 8.88 -16.53 13.15
C LEU A 82 10.04 -16.42 14.12
N LEU A 83 11.12 -15.75 13.72
CA LEU A 83 12.27 -15.48 14.60
C LEU A 83 11.98 -14.34 15.59
N GLY A 84 10.93 -13.55 15.35
CA GLY A 84 10.62 -12.33 16.10
C GLY A 84 11.47 -11.14 15.70
N GLY A 85 12.06 -11.18 14.52
CA GLY A 85 12.71 -10.03 13.88
C GLY A 85 11.68 -9.04 13.32
N VAL A 86 12.15 -7.85 12.96
CA VAL A 86 11.34 -6.80 12.33
C VAL A 86 11.67 -6.76 10.85
N ALA A 87 10.68 -7.04 9.99
CA ALA A 87 10.91 -6.98 8.55
C ALA A 87 10.86 -5.52 8.06
N VAL A 88 11.80 -5.17 7.18
CA VAL A 88 11.89 -3.86 6.52
C VAL A 88 11.73 -4.06 5.01
N PRO A 89 10.48 -4.13 4.51
CA PRO A 89 10.22 -4.26 3.08
C PRO A 89 10.71 -3.04 2.31
N LEU A 90 11.53 -3.26 1.29
CA LEU A 90 12.10 -2.20 0.47
C LEU A 90 11.44 -2.15 -0.91
N ASN A 91 11.19 -0.94 -1.38
CA ASN A 91 10.68 -0.74 -2.73
C ASN A 91 11.77 -1.07 -3.76
N VAL A 92 11.50 -2.06 -4.59
CA VAL A 92 12.42 -2.53 -5.65
C VAL A 92 12.71 -1.50 -6.75
N ARG A 93 12.00 -0.37 -6.74
CA ARG A 93 12.21 0.77 -7.66
C ARG A 93 13.10 1.86 -7.05
N HIS A 94 13.50 1.75 -5.78
CA HIS A 94 14.39 2.71 -5.15
C HIS A 94 15.73 2.76 -5.88
N ARG A 95 16.28 3.96 -5.96
CA ARG A 95 17.62 4.19 -6.48
C ARG A 95 18.68 4.05 -5.38
N ALA A 96 19.93 4.01 -5.77
CA ALA A 96 21.06 3.82 -4.85
C ALA A 96 21.04 4.77 -3.65
N SER A 97 20.76 6.06 -3.86
CA SER A 97 20.71 7.05 -2.78
C SER A 97 19.62 6.78 -1.75
N GLU A 98 18.43 6.33 -2.21
CA GLU A 98 17.31 5.99 -1.33
C GLU A 98 17.61 4.70 -0.56
N LEU A 99 18.14 3.67 -1.24
CA LEU A 99 18.54 2.40 -0.60
C LEU A 99 19.62 2.61 0.46
N GLY A 100 20.65 3.41 0.14
CA GLY A 100 21.72 3.74 1.09
C GLY A 100 21.17 4.41 2.34
N TYR A 101 20.29 5.41 2.17
CA TYR A 101 19.64 6.06 3.30
C TYR A 101 18.80 5.09 4.14
N ILE A 102 17.94 4.29 3.49
CA ILE A 102 17.01 3.41 4.21
C ILE A 102 17.78 2.30 4.94
N LEU A 103 18.79 1.70 4.33
CA LEU A 103 19.60 0.64 4.96
C LEU A 103 20.38 1.17 6.16
N ALA A 104 20.88 2.40 6.08
CA ALA A 104 21.53 3.07 7.22
C ALA A 104 20.52 3.42 8.32
N ASN A 105 19.41 4.08 7.96
CA ASN A 105 18.40 4.57 8.91
C ASN A 105 17.63 3.44 9.59
N SER A 106 17.33 2.36 8.88
CA SER A 106 16.61 1.20 9.44
C SER A 106 17.45 0.38 10.42
N GLU A 107 18.75 0.61 10.48
CA GLU A 107 19.67 -0.20 11.31
C GLU A 107 19.57 -1.71 11.03
N ALA A 108 19.22 -2.08 9.79
CA ALA A 108 19.08 -3.47 9.39
C ALA A 108 20.38 -4.24 9.58
N VAL A 109 20.32 -5.40 10.24
CA VAL A 109 21.50 -6.26 10.49
C VAL A 109 21.73 -7.24 9.34
N ALA A 110 20.68 -7.55 8.58
CA ALA A 110 20.71 -8.43 7.42
C ALA A 110 19.86 -7.83 6.29
N LEU A 111 20.30 -8.07 5.06
CA LEU A 111 19.56 -7.77 3.84
C LEU A 111 19.34 -9.06 3.07
N LEU A 112 18.08 -9.40 2.85
CA LEU A 112 17.64 -10.46 1.96
C LEU A 112 17.30 -9.83 0.61
N THR A 113 17.95 -10.28 -0.47
CA THR A 113 17.77 -9.71 -1.80
C THR A 113 17.75 -10.80 -2.88
N SER A 114 17.73 -10.40 -4.13
CA SER A 114 17.61 -11.27 -5.31
C SER A 114 18.69 -10.94 -6.34
N GLN A 115 19.09 -11.93 -7.10
CA GLN A 115 19.87 -11.80 -8.34
C GLN A 115 19.33 -12.82 -9.34
N ASP A 116 18.11 -12.58 -9.81
CA ASP A 116 17.42 -13.42 -10.78
C ASP A 116 17.35 -12.72 -12.12
N ALA A 117 17.37 -13.47 -13.21
CA ALA A 117 17.29 -12.90 -14.56
C ALA A 117 15.94 -12.20 -14.85
N ALA A 118 14.91 -12.56 -14.09
CA ALA A 118 13.59 -11.91 -14.18
C ALA A 118 13.47 -10.66 -13.30
N ASP A 119 14.49 -10.30 -12.51
CA ASP A 119 14.46 -9.11 -11.69
C ASP A 119 14.49 -7.84 -12.58
N PRO A 120 13.80 -6.75 -12.17
CA PRO A 120 13.73 -5.51 -12.96
C PRO A 120 15.08 -4.81 -13.10
N VAL A 121 15.98 -5.08 -12.16
CA VAL A 121 17.31 -4.49 -12.04
C VAL A 121 18.25 -5.49 -11.37
N ASP A 122 19.55 -5.34 -11.60
CA ASP A 122 20.57 -6.07 -10.86
C ASP A 122 20.73 -5.44 -9.47
N PHE A 123 20.04 -6.01 -8.46
CA PHE A 123 20.07 -5.49 -7.09
C PHE A 123 21.48 -5.47 -6.47
N PRO A 124 22.35 -6.48 -6.63
CA PRO A 124 23.74 -6.40 -6.19
C PRO A 124 24.49 -5.17 -6.73
N THR A 125 24.33 -4.86 -8.00
CA THR A 125 24.98 -3.66 -8.61
C THR A 125 24.46 -2.37 -7.98
N ILE A 126 23.15 -2.20 -7.82
CA ILE A 126 22.58 -0.99 -7.19
C ILE A 126 23.00 -0.90 -5.71
N LEU A 127 23.09 -2.03 -5.02
CA LEU A 127 23.53 -2.07 -3.63
C LEU A 127 25.02 -1.68 -3.49
N LEU A 128 25.89 -2.07 -4.43
CA LEU A 128 27.28 -1.60 -4.48
C LEU A 128 27.38 -0.10 -4.76
N GLU A 129 26.49 0.46 -5.56
CA GLU A 129 26.39 1.91 -5.77
C GLU A 129 25.89 2.63 -4.51
N ALA A 130 24.90 2.05 -3.82
CA ALA A 130 24.30 2.61 -2.59
C ALA A 130 25.26 2.58 -1.41
N LEU A 131 26.04 1.52 -1.27
CA LEU A 131 26.94 1.20 -0.16
C LEU A 131 28.28 0.69 -0.72
N PRO A 132 29.16 1.57 -1.25
CA PRO A 132 30.41 1.17 -1.90
C PRO A 132 31.31 0.26 -1.05
N SER A 133 31.29 0.42 0.28
CA SER A 133 32.06 -0.44 1.19
C SER A 133 31.60 -1.91 1.24
N ILE A 134 30.48 -2.27 0.60
CA ILE A 134 30.12 -3.68 0.37
C ILE A 134 31.18 -4.40 -0.46
N GLY A 135 31.83 -3.71 -1.40
CA GLY A 135 32.92 -4.27 -2.23
C GLY A 135 34.20 -4.54 -1.45
N GLU A 136 34.32 -4.04 -0.22
CA GLU A 136 35.52 -4.14 0.62
C GLU A 136 35.32 -5.21 1.72
N SER A 137 36.43 -5.63 2.34
CA SER A 137 36.36 -6.49 3.53
C SER A 137 36.12 -5.65 4.79
N GLY A 138 35.26 -6.12 5.70
CA GLY A 138 35.02 -5.46 6.98
C GLY A 138 33.60 -4.94 7.17
N VAL A 139 33.42 -3.88 7.94
CA VAL A 139 32.12 -3.26 8.25
C VAL A 139 31.63 -2.48 7.05
N VAL A 140 30.32 -2.52 6.78
CA VAL A 140 29.67 -1.63 5.80
C VAL A 140 29.61 -0.24 6.43
N THR A 141 30.47 0.67 6.01
CA THR A 141 30.67 1.96 6.68
C THR A 141 29.46 2.88 6.58
N GLU A 142 28.71 2.79 5.49
CA GLU A 142 27.50 3.58 5.23
C GLU A 142 26.28 3.06 6.01
N ALA A 143 26.28 1.76 6.37
CA ALA A 143 25.22 1.11 7.13
C ALA A 143 25.85 0.14 8.16
N GLN A 144 26.37 0.68 9.25
CA GLN A 144 27.24 -0.03 10.21
C GLN A 144 26.60 -1.24 10.89
N SER A 145 25.26 -1.26 10.99
CA SER A 145 24.52 -2.42 11.52
C SER A 145 24.48 -3.60 10.55
N LEU A 146 24.64 -3.34 9.24
CA LEU A 146 24.47 -4.35 8.18
C LEU A 146 25.67 -5.30 8.14
N ARG A 147 25.42 -6.56 8.51
CA ARG A 147 26.46 -7.61 8.61
C ARG A 147 26.29 -8.70 7.58
N HIS A 148 25.06 -8.99 7.17
CA HIS A 148 24.72 -10.12 6.32
C HIS A 148 24.00 -9.69 5.05
N LEU A 149 24.57 -10.07 3.90
CA LEU A 149 24.02 -9.83 2.57
C LEU A 149 23.66 -11.19 1.96
N ILE A 150 22.39 -11.46 1.72
CA ILE A 150 21.89 -12.78 1.38
C ILE A 150 21.08 -12.71 0.09
N LEU A 151 21.43 -13.55 -0.87
CA LEU A 151 20.67 -13.78 -2.11
C LEU A 151 19.71 -14.94 -1.89
N LEU A 152 18.44 -14.65 -1.56
CA LEU A 152 17.40 -15.68 -1.50
C LEU A 152 16.99 -16.20 -2.89
N ARG A 153 17.33 -15.43 -3.94
CA ARG A 153 17.30 -15.87 -5.34
C ARG A 153 18.65 -15.52 -5.93
N GLY A 154 19.49 -16.53 -6.14
CA GLY A 154 20.84 -16.36 -6.68
C GLY A 154 21.90 -17.21 -5.97
N ASN A 155 23.10 -17.22 -6.55
CA ASN A 155 24.27 -17.93 -6.06
C ASN A 155 25.21 -16.98 -5.31
N SER A 156 26.07 -17.54 -4.45
CA SER A 156 27.08 -16.76 -3.71
C SER A 156 27.98 -16.00 -4.67
N SER A 157 28.17 -14.69 -4.40
CA SER A 157 29.00 -13.80 -5.20
C SER A 157 29.58 -12.67 -4.34
N GLY A 158 30.91 -12.53 -4.30
CA GLY A 158 31.55 -11.53 -3.45
C GLY A 158 31.17 -11.72 -1.98
N ARG A 159 30.57 -10.67 -1.38
CA ARG A 159 30.08 -10.72 0.00
C ARG A 159 28.66 -11.25 0.15
N PHE A 160 27.96 -11.50 -0.97
CA PHE A 160 26.62 -12.01 -0.95
C PHE A 160 26.63 -13.54 -0.77
N ILE A 161 25.96 -14.02 0.27
CA ILE A 161 25.73 -15.44 0.54
C ILE A 161 24.55 -15.90 -0.32
N GLY A 162 24.74 -16.86 -1.21
CA GLY A 162 23.67 -17.39 -2.05
C GLY A 162 22.69 -18.26 -1.28
N ARG A 163 21.52 -18.50 -1.90
CA ARG A 163 20.43 -19.28 -1.30
C ARG A 163 20.88 -20.62 -0.73
N ALA A 164 21.63 -21.40 -1.50
CA ALA A 164 22.04 -22.74 -1.08
C ALA A 164 22.91 -22.71 0.18
N ASP A 165 23.93 -21.84 0.21
CA ASP A 165 24.83 -21.72 1.35
C ASP A 165 24.12 -21.15 2.58
N PHE A 166 23.22 -20.19 2.37
CA PHE A 166 22.41 -19.61 3.45
C PHE A 166 21.50 -20.67 4.08
N LEU A 167 20.73 -21.40 3.26
CA LEU A 167 19.80 -22.42 3.77
C LEU A 167 20.53 -23.63 4.38
N ALA A 168 21.73 -23.99 3.92
CA ALA A 168 22.55 -25.03 4.56
C ALA A 168 22.89 -24.68 6.01
N SER A 169 23.07 -23.40 6.35
CA SER A 169 23.32 -22.95 7.73
C SER A 169 22.17 -23.28 8.70
N SER A 170 20.95 -23.48 8.19
CA SER A 170 19.77 -23.84 8.99
C SER A 170 19.97 -25.14 9.79
N GLU A 171 20.81 -26.06 9.32
CA GLU A 171 21.07 -27.33 9.98
C GLU A 171 21.68 -27.18 11.38
N THR A 172 22.35 -26.04 11.64
CA THR A 172 22.97 -25.73 12.93
C THR A 172 21.99 -25.27 14.01
N VAL A 173 20.76 -24.93 13.64
CA VAL A 173 19.71 -24.44 14.55
C VAL A 173 18.50 -25.38 14.49
N SER A 174 18.01 -25.84 15.63
CA SER A 174 16.85 -26.74 15.69
C SER A 174 15.54 -25.99 15.41
N GLU A 175 14.54 -26.68 14.87
CA GLU A 175 13.19 -26.12 14.72
C GLU A 175 12.59 -25.71 16.07
N SER A 176 12.86 -26.48 17.15
CA SER A 176 12.41 -26.15 18.50
C SER A 176 12.97 -24.83 19.03
N ALA A 177 14.16 -24.41 18.59
CA ALA A 177 14.71 -23.11 18.96
C ALA A 177 13.90 -21.97 18.33
N ILE A 178 13.48 -22.10 17.06
CA ILE A 178 12.60 -21.13 16.40
C ILE A 178 11.21 -21.14 17.03
N GLU A 179 10.66 -22.31 17.38
CA GLU A 179 9.40 -22.40 18.11
C GLU A 179 9.46 -21.67 19.45
N GLN A 180 10.58 -21.76 20.18
CA GLN A 180 10.78 -21.02 21.42
C GLN A 180 10.87 -19.51 21.17
N ALA A 181 11.59 -19.07 20.15
CA ALA A 181 11.68 -17.68 19.75
C ALA A 181 10.29 -17.11 19.41
N ARG A 182 9.54 -17.80 18.51
CA ARG A 182 8.19 -17.45 18.12
C ARG A 182 7.25 -17.26 19.32
N ARG A 183 7.22 -18.22 20.24
CA ARG A 183 6.37 -18.16 21.45
C ARG A 183 6.71 -17.01 22.38
N SER A 184 7.88 -16.39 22.24
CA SER A 184 8.26 -15.20 23.00
C SER A 184 7.78 -13.89 22.37
N VAL A 185 7.33 -13.92 21.10
CA VAL A 185 6.83 -12.75 20.37
C VAL A 185 5.46 -12.34 20.92
N ARG A 186 5.27 -11.06 21.12
CA ARG A 186 4.03 -10.46 21.62
C ARG A 186 3.33 -9.66 20.54
N LEU A 187 2.03 -9.48 20.68
CA LEU A 187 1.20 -8.74 19.71
C LEU A 187 1.67 -7.29 19.52
N ARG A 188 2.19 -6.66 20.59
CA ARG A 188 2.69 -5.27 20.53
C ARG A 188 4.19 -5.17 20.22
N ASP A 189 4.88 -6.29 20.01
CA ASP A 189 6.24 -6.22 19.48
C ASP A 189 6.21 -5.68 18.05
N PRO A 190 7.24 -4.92 17.61
CA PRO A 190 7.37 -4.50 16.22
C PRO A 190 7.43 -5.70 15.26
N ALA A 191 6.69 -5.60 14.17
CA ALA A 191 6.65 -6.60 13.09
C ALA A 191 7.26 -6.07 11.80
N LEU A 192 6.95 -4.80 11.46
CA LEU A 192 7.35 -4.18 10.20
C LEU A 192 7.84 -2.75 10.42
N ILE A 193 8.79 -2.32 9.58
CA ILE A 193 9.07 -0.91 9.32
C ILE A 193 8.83 -0.65 7.83
N ILE A 194 7.76 0.08 7.51
CA ILE A 194 7.42 0.41 6.12
C ILE A 194 7.82 1.84 5.83
N TYR A 195 8.74 2.04 4.89
CA TYR A 195 9.18 3.36 4.48
C TYR A 195 8.20 4.01 3.51
N THR A 196 7.79 5.24 3.82
CA THR A 196 6.88 6.05 3.01
C THR A 196 7.57 7.30 2.49
N SER A 197 7.25 7.69 1.24
CA SER A 197 7.66 8.97 0.68
C SER A 197 6.85 10.09 1.36
N GLY A 198 7.45 10.75 2.32
CA GLY A 198 6.84 11.90 2.99
C GLY A 198 7.09 13.23 2.26
N THR A 199 6.62 14.33 2.88
CA THR A 199 6.89 15.72 2.43
C THR A 199 8.35 16.16 2.67
N THR A 200 9.17 15.31 3.29
CA THR A 200 10.59 15.52 3.60
C THR A 200 11.50 14.99 2.50
N ALA A 201 12.77 15.41 2.52
CA ALA A 201 13.78 14.95 1.55
C ALA A 201 14.05 13.44 1.60
N HIS A 202 13.78 12.79 2.74
CA HIS A 202 14.03 11.37 2.95
C HIS A 202 12.76 10.62 3.37
N PRO A 203 12.61 9.34 2.97
CA PRO A 203 11.52 8.47 3.39
C PRO A 203 11.51 8.29 4.92
N LYS A 204 10.31 8.07 5.49
CA LYS A 204 10.12 7.80 6.93
C LYS A 204 9.66 6.36 7.13
N GLY A 205 10.25 5.67 8.08
CA GLY A 205 9.89 4.29 8.43
C GLY A 205 8.76 4.24 9.46
N CYS A 206 7.55 3.83 9.05
CA CYS A 206 6.41 3.59 9.95
C CYS A 206 6.66 2.30 10.74
N LEU A 207 6.76 2.37 12.06
CA LEU A 207 6.93 1.22 12.94
C LEU A 207 5.57 0.61 13.29
N LEU A 208 5.34 -0.61 12.82
CA LEU A 208 4.06 -1.32 12.95
C LEU A 208 4.23 -2.59 13.78
N CYS A 209 3.39 -2.77 14.81
CA CYS A 209 3.38 -3.98 15.62
C CYS A 209 2.59 -5.13 14.95
N HIS A 210 2.74 -6.34 15.47
CA HIS A 210 2.05 -7.53 14.96
C HIS A 210 0.53 -7.35 14.97
N GLU A 211 -0.07 -6.83 16.05
CA GLU A 211 -1.51 -6.59 16.12
C GLU A 211 -1.99 -5.65 15.01
N ALA A 212 -1.26 -4.57 14.76
CA ALA A 212 -1.64 -3.59 13.74
C ALA A 212 -1.72 -4.21 12.34
N VAL A 213 -0.78 -5.10 11.99
CA VAL A 213 -0.68 -5.67 10.65
C VAL A 213 -1.49 -6.95 10.45
N THR A 214 -1.97 -7.59 11.51
CA THR A 214 -2.72 -8.87 11.40
C THR A 214 -4.21 -8.72 11.69
N ARG A 215 -4.58 -8.04 12.80
CA ARG A 215 -5.96 -8.01 13.31
C ARG A 215 -6.98 -7.55 12.26
N GLY A 216 -6.81 -6.36 11.71
CA GLY A 216 -7.75 -5.80 10.75
C GLY A 216 -7.81 -6.58 9.43
N PRO A 217 -6.68 -6.93 8.80
CA PRO A 217 -6.68 -7.75 7.59
C PRO A 217 -7.36 -9.11 7.75
N VAL A 218 -7.04 -9.86 8.82
CA VAL A 218 -7.59 -11.20 9.06
C VAL A 218 -9.10 -11.11 9.41
N GLU A 219 -9.48 -10.15 10.24
CA GLU A 219 -10.90 -9.91 10.58
C GLU A 219 -11.73 -9.62 9.34
N ARG A 220 -11.25 -8.72 8.46
CA ARG A 220 -11.95 -8.42 7.19
C ARG A 220 -12.12 -9.66 6.33
N ALA A 221 -11.04 -10.39 6.09
CA ALA A 221 -11.06 -11.52 5.18
C ALA A 221 -11.93 -12.68 5.71
N ARG A 222 -11.92 -12.93 7.03
CA ARG A 222 -12.68 -14.03 7.64
C ARG A 222 -14.14 -13.71 7.86
N TYR A 223 -14.44 -12.51 8.37
CA TYR A 223 -15.75 -12.22 8.94
C TYR A 223 -16.53 -11.18 8.14
N ARG A 224 -15.88 -10.11 7.69
CA ARG A 224 -16.59 -9.02 7.01
C ARG A 224 -16.83 -9.31 5.52
N LEU A 225 -15.87 -9.99 4.88
CA LEU A 225 -15.93 -10.37 3.47
C LEU A 225 -16.09 -11.88 3.32
N GLY A 226 -16.50 -12.57 4.39
CA GLY A 226 -16.62 -14.01 4.41
C GLY A 226 -17.58 -14.52 3.33
N THR A 227 -17.08 -15.42 2.49
CA THR A 227 -17.85 -16.04 1.40
C THR A 227 -18.35 -17.44 1.77
N GLY A 228 -18.17 -17.86 3.02
CA GLY A 228 -18.45 -19.22 3.49
C GLY A 228 -17.39 -20.25 3.11
N ALA A 229 -16.36 -19.85 2.35
CA ALA A 229 -15.20 -20.64 1.98
C ALA A 229 -13.94 -19.74 2.05
N PRO A 230 -12.74 -20.34 2.18
CA PRO A 230 -11.50 -19.59 2.12
C PRO A 230 -11.40 -18.77 0.83
N PRO A 231 -11.00 -17.48 0.89
CA PRO A 231 -11.00 -16.60 -0.27
C PRO A 231 -9.90 -16.99 -1.29
N VAL A 232 -10.20 -16.76 -2.56
CA VAL A 232 -9.19 -16.69 -3.62
C VAL A 232 -9.00 -15.21 -3.94
N THR A 233 -7.87 -14.67 -3.52
CA THR A 233 -7.61 -13.23 -3.52
C THR A 233 -6.56 -12.87 -4.56
N TRP A 234 -6.86 -11.90 -5.43
CA TRP A 234 -5.87 -11.31 -6.32
C TRP A 234 -5.48 -9.90 -5.85
N GLY A 235 -4.18 -9.62 -5.84
CA GLY A 235 -3.61 -8.32 -5.50
C GLY A 235 -2.69 -7.80 -6.59
N ALA A 236 -2.97 -6.60 -7.12
CA ALA A 236 -2.24 -6.00 -8.22
C ALA A 236 -0.88 -5.39 -7.85
N GLY A 237 -0.73 -5.02 -6.59
CA GLY A 237 0.40 -4.21 -6.16
C GLY A 237 1.55 -5.01 -5.55
N PRO A 238 2.69 -4.33 -5.35
CA PRO A 238 3.85 -4.96 -4.74
C PRO A 238 3.65 -5.20 -3.24
N LEU A 239 4.12 -6.36 -2.76
CA LEU A 239 3.99 -6.79 -1.35
C LEU A 239 4.84 -5.96 -0.38
N PHE A 240 5.78 -5.15 -0.85
CA PHE A 240 6.49 -4.19 0.00
C PHE A 240 5.65 -2.95 0.37
N HIS A 241 4.48 -2.77 -0.23
CA HIS A 241 3.50 -1.75 0.16
C HIS A 241 2.38 -2.34 1.01
N ILE A 242 1.98 -1.60 2.05
CA ILE A 242 0.90 -2.01 2.95
C ILE A 242 -0.42 -2.28 2.22
N GLY A 243 -0.69 -1.55 1.13
CA GLY A 243 -1.89 -1.71 0.32
C GLY A 243 -2.04 -3.12 -0.28
N SER A 244 -0.93 -3.82 -0.56
CA SER A 244 -0.95 -5.21 -1.06
C SER A 244 -0.59 -6.21 0.03
N LEU A 245 0.30 -5.83 0.95
CA LEU A 245 0.68 -6.67 2.07
C LEU A 245 -0.50 -6.97 3.00
N SER A 246 -1.34 -5.96 3.29
CA SER A 246 -2.52 -6.13 4.15
C SER A 246 -3.54 -7.13 3.58
N PRO A 247 -4.00 -7.05 2.31
CA PRO A 247 -4.82 -8.09 1.70
C PRO A 247 -4.16 -9.47 1.64
N PHE A 248 -2.84 -9.51 1.40
CA PHE A 248 -2.07 -10.77 1.45
C PHE A 248 -2.15 -11.42 2.82
N ILE A 249 -1.83 -10.67 3.90
CA ILE A 249 -1.92 -11.18 5.28
C ILE A 249 -3.34 -11.63 5.60
N GLY A 250 -4.35 -10.86 5.17
CA GLY A 250 -5.76 -11.23 5.33
C GLY A 250 -6.13 -12.53 4.64
N SER A 251 -5.69 -12.72 3.40
CA SER A 251 -5.91 -13.96 2.64
C SER A 251 -5.28 -15.16 3.32
N ILE A 252 -3.99 -15.08 3.66
CA ILE A 252 -3.28 -16.13 4.41
C ILE A 252 -4.00 -16.42 5.72
N GLY A 253 -4.34 -15.39 6.49
CA GLY A 253 -5.01 -15.54 7.77
C GLY A 253 -6.43 -16.09 7.68
N ALA A 254 -7.11 -15.99 6.56
CA ALA A 254 -8.39 -16.63 6.30
C ALA A 254 -8.25 -18.05 5.72
N GLY A 255 -7.03 -18.60 5.62
CA GLY A 255 -6.77 -19.89 4.99
C GLY A 255 -7.00 -19.88 3.48
N GLY A 256 -6.95 -18.68 2.86
CA GLY A 256 -7.21 -18.47 1.43
C GLY A 256 -5.94 -18.54 0.58
N THR A 257 -6.15 -18.53 -0.73
CA THR A 257 -5.09 -18.46 -1.74
C THR A 257 -4.89 -17.02 -2.18
N PHE A 258 -3.65 -16.53 -2.21
CA PHE A 258 -3.32 -15.21 -2.73
C PHE A 258 -2.64 -15.32 -4.09
N LEU A 259 -3.12 -14.55 -5.06
CA LEU A 259 -2.59 -14.49 -6.41
C LEU A 259 -1.98 -13.12 -6.66
N THR A 260 -0.82 -13.08 -7.28
CA THR A 260 -0.17 -11.83 -7.68
C THR A 260 0.81 -12.08 -8.83
N ASP A 261 1.22 -10.99 -9.46
CA ASP A 261 2.29 -10.97 -10.46
C ASP A 261 3.58 -10.38 -9.86
N GLY A 262 4.72 -10.65 -10.49
CA GLY A 262 5.94 -9.89 -10.24
C GLY A 262 5.77 -8.42 -10.58
N TYR A 263 5.08 -8.17 -11.71
CA TYR A 263 4.69 -6.83 -12.19
C TYR A 263 3.31 -6.90 -12.83
N PHE A 264 2.50 -5.87 -12.59
CA PHE A 264 1.17 -5.79 -13.17
C PHE A 264 1.23 -5.70 -14.70
N GLU A 265 0.52 -6.63 -15.36
CA GLU A 265 0.17 -6.60 -16.77
C GLU A 265 -1.29 -7.06 -16.89
N ALA A 266 -2.13 -6.26 -17.58
CA ALA A 266 -3.59 -6.41 -17.52
C ALA A 266 -4.09 -7.74 -18.10
N GLY A 267 -3.55 -8.18 -19.24
CA GLY A 267 -3.99 -9.43 -19.88
C GLY A 267 -3.61 -10.66 -19.06
N ARG A 268 -2.42 -10.66 -18.48
CA ARG A 268 -1.96 -11.73 -17.58
C ARG A 268 -2.75 -11.76 -16.28
N ALA A 269 -3.04 -10.59 -15.70
CA ALA A 269 -3.87 -10.49 -14.50
C ALA A 269 -5.28 -11.05 -14.75
N LEU A 270 -5.91 -10.72 -15.89
CA LEU A 270 -7.20 -11.28 -16.28
C LEU A 270 -7.16 -12.81 -16.41
N ALA A 271 -6.14 -13.34 -17.11
CA ALA A 271 -5.98 -14.78 -17.27
C ALA A 271 -5.81 -15.48 -15.92
N LEU A 272 -4.96 -14.93 -15.04
CA LEU A 272 -4.70 -15.48 -13.70
C LEU A 272 -5.98 -15.47 -12.83
N MET A 273 -6.74 -14.37 -12.84
CA MET A 273 -7.99 -14.25 -12.09
C MET A 273 -9.05 -15.23 -12.60
N ALA A 274 -9.17 -15.41 -13.91
CA ALA A 274 -10.11 -16.32 -14.54
C ALA A 274 -9.77 -17.79 -14.26
N GLU A 275 -8.49 -18.17 -14.44
CA GLU A 275 -8.00 -19.55 -14.25
C GLU A 275 -8.25 -20.04 -12.82
N HIS A 276 -8.01 -19.18 -11.84
CA HIS A 276 -8.10 -19.57 -10.43
C HIS A 276 -9.40 -19.19 -9.74
N GLY A 277 -10.38 -18.64 -10.47
CA GLY A 277 -11.69 -18.33 -9.91
C GLY A 277 -11.63 -17.32 -8.77
N VAL A 278 -10.98 -16.19 -8.97
CA VAL A 278 -10.79 -15.15 -7.96
C VAL A 278 -12.13 -14.67 -7.39
N THR A 279 -12.21 -14.58 -6.06
CA THR A 279 -13.40 -14.10 -5.32
C THR A 279 -13.22 -12.70 -4.77
N LEU A 280 -11.98 -12.27 -4.47
CA LEU A 280 -11.62 -10.94 -3.98
C LEU A 280 -10.54 -10.34 -4.87
N ALA A 281 -10.75 -9.15 -5.41
CA ALA A 281 -9.75 -8.43 -6.21
C ALA A 281 -9.37 -7.10 -5.57
N TRP A 282 -8.06 -6.80 -5.51
CA TRP A 282 -7.50 -5.60 -4.94
C TRP A 282 -6.66 -4.81 -5.95
N PRO A 283 -7.28 -4.23 -7.01
CA PRO A 283 -6.58 -3.35 -7.94
C PRO A 283 -6.17 -2.01 -7.30
N TRP A 284 -6.91 -1.53 -6.30
CA TRP A 284 -6.75 -0.29 -5.55
C TRP A 284 -6.87 1.00 -6.37
N PHE A 285 -6.17 1.10 -7.50
CA PHE A 285 -6.00 2.37 -8.20
C PHE A 285 -6.73 2.41 -9.54
N PRO A 286 -7.23 3.61 -9.94
CA PRO A 286 -7.93 3.80 -11.21
C PRO A 286 -7.17 3.23 -12.42
N ALA A 287 -5.87 3.52 -12.55
CA ALA A 287 -5.07 3.08 -13.68
C ALA A 287 -5.02 1.55 -13.84
N ILE A 288 -5.00 0.82 -12.72
CA ILE A 288 -4.97 -0.65 -12.74
C ILE A 288 -6.32 -1.20 -13.16
N VAL A 289 -7.41 -0.73 -12.55
CA VAL A 289 -8.75 -1.22 -12.88
C VAL A 289 -9.14 -0.84 -14.31
N GLN A 290 -8.82 0.37 -14.75
CA GLN A 290 -9.02 0.79 -16.15
C GLN A 290 -8.22 -0.09 -17.10
N GLY A 291 -6.94 -0.37 -16.79
CA GLY A 291 -6.13 -1.28 -17.60
C GLY A 291 -6.76 -2.66 -17.76
N ILE A 292 -7.43 -3.18 -16.72
CA ILE A 292 -8.16 -4.46 -16.77
C ILE A 292 -9.44 -4.35 -17.61
N VAL A 293 -10.33 -3.40 -17.28
CA VAL A 293 -11.66 -3.33 -17.93
C VAL A 293 -11.63 -2.79 -19.35
N ASP A 294 -10.57 -2.08 -19.73
CA ASP A 294 -10.33 -1.58 -21.08
C ASP A 294 -9.47 -2.54 -21.93
N HIS A 295 -8.99 -3.65 -21.34
CA HIS A 295 -8.17 -4.60 -22.07
C HIS A 295 -8.98 -5.30 -23.18
N PRO A 296 -8.43 -5.46 -24.41
CA PRO A 296 -9.16 -6.08 -25.54
C PRO A 296 -9.71 -7.48 -25.25
N SER A 297 -9.08 -8.22 -24.36
CA SER A 297 -9.52 -9.57 -23.95
C SER A 297 -10.47 -9.56 -22.75
N PHE A 298 -10.88 -8.39 -22.23
CA PHE A 298 -11.78 -8.31 -21.10
C PHE A 298 -13.17 -8.82 -21.48
N ASP A 299 -13.63 -9.84 -20.75
CA ASP A 299 -15.00 -10.32 -20.78
C ASP A 299 -15.48 -10.45 -19.32
N PRO A 300 -16.56 -9.78 -18.89
CA PRO A 300 -17.12 -9.92 -17.54
C PRO A 300 -17.33 -11.37 -17.09
N ALA A 301 -17.61 -12.29 -18.03
CA ALA A 301 -17.77 -13.70 -17.74
C ALA A 301 -16.50 -14.38 -17.23
N MET A 302 -15.32 -13.86 -17.55
CA MET A 302 -14.04 -14.34 -17.00
C MET A 302 -13.95 -14.17 -15.48
N LEU A 303 -14.64 -13.18 -14.95
CA LEU A 303 -14.64 -12.84 -13.53
C LEU A 303 -15.95 -13.23 -12.83
N ALA A 304 -16.67 -14.22 -13.33
CA ALA A 304 -17.97 -14.65 -12.80
C ALA A 304 -17.94 -15.10 -11.31
N THR A 305 -16.77 -15.49 -10.81
CA THR A 305 -16.57 -15.88 -9.39
C THR A 305 -16.27 -14.69 -8.49
N LEU A 306 -15.94 -13.52 -9.06
CA LEU A 306 -15.61 -12.32 -8.30
C LEU A 306 -16.82 -11.86 -7.47
N ARG A 307 -16.61 -11.62 -6.19
CA ARG A 307 -17.63 -11.12 -5.27
C ARG A 307 -17.35 -9.70 -4.82
N TYR A 308 -16.09 -9.37 -4.58
CA TYR A 308 -15.68 -8.05 -4.09
C TYR A 308 -14.48 -7.52 -4.87
N LEU A 309 -14.59 -6.27 -5.31
CA LEU A 309 -13.51 -5.54 -5.96
C LEU A 309 -13.23 -4.26 -5.16
N PHE A 310 -12.00 -4.10 -4.70
CA PHE A 310 -11.58 -2.96 -3.88
C PHE A 310 -10.91 -1.90 -4.74
N LEU A 311 -11.50 -0.72 -4.76
CA LEU A 311 -11.08 0.39 -5.61
C LEU A 311 -11.17 1.69 -4.83
N ILE A 312 -10.16 2.55 -4.98
CA ILE A 312 -10.21 3.95 -4.52
C ILE A 312 -10.22 4.81 -5.77
N ALA A 313 -11.39 5.34 -6.12
CA ALA A 313 -11.59 6.04 -7.39
C ALA A 313 -12.71 7.08 -7.31
N PRO A 314 -12.76 8.01 -8.28
CA PRO A 314 -13.92 8.88 -8.44
C PRO A 314 -15.22 8.06 -8.66
N PRO A 315 -16.38 8.59 -8.21
CA PRO A 315 -17.66 7.89 -8.31
C PRO A 315 -18.00 7.40 -9.72
N THR A 316 -17.66 8.17 -10.75
CA THR A 316 -17.88 7.82 -12.16
C THR A 316 -17.19 6.53 -12.58
N LEU A 317 -15.96 6.29 -12.09
CA LEU A 317 -15.24 5.04 -12.37
C LEU A 317 -15.79 3.88 -11.55
N VAL A 318 -16.13 4.12 -10.28
CA VAL A 318 -16.78 3.11 -9.41
C VAL A 318 -18.07 2.62 -10.07
N ASP A 319 -18.93 3.54 -10.53
CA ASP A 319 -20.19 3.20 -11.22
C ASP A 319 -19.94 2.44 -12.53
N ARG A 320 -18.98 2.88 -13.33
CA ARG A 320 -18.60 2.18 -14.58
C ARG A 320 -18.18 0.73 -14.31
N VAL A 321 -17.32 0.51 -13.32
CA VAL A 321 -16.87 -0.84 -12.96
C VAL A 321 -18.03 -1.69 -12.42
N GLN A 322 -18.91 -1.10 -11.61
CA GLN A 322 -20.09 -1.79 -11.10
C GLN A 322 -21.08 -2.16 -12.22
N ASP A 323 -21.22 -1.35 -13.27
CA ASP A 323 -22.04 -1.67 -14.45
C ASP A 323 -21.47 -2.82 -15.26
N LEU A 324 -20.13 -2.88 -15.38
CA LEU A 324 -19.44 -3.97 -16.09
C LEU A 324 -19.46 -5.29 -15.31
N LEU A 325 -19.46 -5.23 -13.98
CA LEU A 325 -19.43 -6.39 -13.09
C LEU A 325 -20.61 -6.35 -12.10
N PRO A 326 -21.86 -6.50 -12.59
CA PRO A 326 -23.07 -6.35 -11.76
C PRO A 326 -23.25 -7.44 -10.70
N HIS A 327 -22.52 -8.54 -10.80
CA HIS A 327 -22.50 -9.66 -9.85
C HIS A 327 -21.49 -9.48 -8.71
N ALA A 328 -20.57 -8.53 -8.84
CA ALA A 328 -19.57 -8.21 -7.83
C ALA A 328 -19.88 -6.87 -7.16
N GLU A 329 -19.53 -6.73 -5.89
CA GLU A 329 -19.68 -5.47 -5.16
C GLU A 329 -18.38 -4.67 -5.23
N VAL A 330 -18.43 -3.46 -5.78
CA VAL A 330 -17.31 -2.54 -5.74
C VAL A 330 -17.28 -1.83 -4.39
N ILE A 331 -16.16 -1.95 -3.68
CA ILE A 331 -15.98 -1.46 -2.31
C ILE A 331 -14.88 -0.42 -2.27
N GLN A 332 -15.19 0.76 -1.76
CA GLN A 332 -14.20 1.77 -1.44
C GLN A 332 -13.72 1.64 0.01
N ALA A 333 -12.51 2.08 0.26
CA ALA A 333 -11.88 2.06 1.56
C ALA A 333 -10.89 3.22 1.68
N CYS A 334 -10.46 3.54 2.90
CA CYS A 334 -9.33 4.44 3.12
C CYS A 334 -8.32 3.84 4.08
N GLY A 335 -7.08 4.25 3.89
CA GLY A 335 -5.96 3.78 4.68
C GLY A 335 -4.62 4.33 4.21
N MET A 336 -3.61 4.12 5.03
CA MET A 336 -2.25 4.56 4.78
C MET A 336 -1.27 3.65 5.52
N SER A 337 0.04 3.84 5.29
CA SER A 337 1.06 3.03 5.97
C SER A 337 1.01 3.22 7.48
N GLU A 338 0.79 4.45 7.92
CA GLU A 338 0.72 4.85 9.31
C GLU A 338 -0.45 4.23 10.08
N THR A 339 -1.46 3.73 9.36
CA THR A 339 -2.61 3.00 9.93
C THR A 339 -2.59 1.50 9.58
N ALA A 340 -1.42 0.95 9.27
CA ALA A 340 -1.25 -0.45 8.85
C ALA A 340 -2.21 -0.89 7.73
N GLY A 341 -2.54 0.02 6.82
CA GLY A 341 -3.51 -0.14 5.75
C GLY A 341 -4.87 0.45 6.11
N ILE A 342 -5.93 -0.30 5.86
CA ILE A 342 -7.32 0.18 5.92
C ILE A 342 -7.74 0.50 7.35
N PHE A 343 -8.23 1.72 7.59
CA PHE A 343 -8.88 2.11 8.83
C PHE A 343 -10.40 2.30 8.69
N ALA A 344 -10.92 2.50 7.46
CA ALA A 344 -12.35 2.51 7.19
C ALA A 344 -12.64 1.90 5.82
N LEU A 345 -13.83 1.31 5.65
CA LEU A 345 -14.27 0.74 4.37
C LEU A 345 -15.80 0.66 4.32
N CYS A 346 -16.34 0.69 3.10
CA CYS A 346 -17.78 0.51 2.86
C CYS A 346 -18.23 -0.89 3.30
N ASP A 347 -19.46 -0.97 3.82
CA ASP A 347 -20.13 -2.23 4.08
C ASP A 347 -20.77 -2.76 2.78
N VAL A 348 -20.76 -4.06 2.59
CA VAL A 348 -21.42 -4.73 1.45
C VAL A 348 -22.94 -4.52 1.45
N ALA A 349 -23.52 -4.26 2.61
CA ALA A 349 -24.96 -3.97 2.75
C ALA A 349 -25.32 -2.50 2.43
N GLU A 350 -24.34 -1.62 2.25
CA GLU A 350 -24.59 -0.24 1.83
C GLU A 350 -25.08 -0.19 0.37
N SER A 351 -25.88 0.84 0.04
CA SER A 351 -26.30 1.01 -1.34
C SER A 351 -25.13 1.29 -2.27
N ARG A 352 -25.28 0.96 -3.54
CA ARG A 352 -24.30 1.25 -4.59
C ARG A 352 -23.88 2.74 -4.59
N GLU A 353 -24.87 3.63 -4.47
CA GLU A 353 -24.67 5.08 -4.45
C GLU A 353 -23.80 5.50 -3.25
N SER A 354 -24.05 4.91 -2.06
CA SER A 354 -23.22 5.16 -0.87
C SER A 354 -21.78 4.69 -1.09
N ARG A 355 -21.61 3.46 -1.60
CA ARG A 355 -20.28 2.90 -1.86
C ARG A 355 -19.51 3.65 -2.95
N ALA A 356 -20.20 4.32 -3.89
CA ALA A 356 -19.53 5.10 -4.93
C ALA A 356 -18.95 6.43 -4.40
N VAL A 357 -19.56 7.03 -3.37
CA VAL A 357 -19.21 8.38 -2.90
C VAL A 357 -18.53 8.41 -1.53
N THR A 358 -18.53 7.30 -0.78
CA THR A 358 -17.93 7.23 0.55
C THR A 358 -16.79 6.22 0.61
N HIS A 359 -15.92 6.35 1.60
CA HIS A 359 -14.94 5.34 1.99
C HIS A 359 -15.43 4.46 3.14
N GLY A 360 -16.75 4.45 3.37
CA GLY A 360 -17.42 3.67 4.40
C GLY A 360 -17.16 4.15 5.81
N LYS A 361 -17.22 3.21 6.77
CA LYS A 361 -17.14 3.47 8.21
C LYS A 361 -15.85 2.98 8.82
N PRO A 362 -15.42 3.56 9.96
CA PRO A 362 -14.27 3.07 10.70
C PRO A 362 -14.38 1.57 11.01
N ALA A 363 -13.26 0.86 10.93
CA ALA A 363 -13.18 -0.54 11.30
C ALA A 363 -13.43 -0.74 12.81
N ALA A 364 -13.89 -1.93 13.20
CA ALA A 364 -14.12 -2.24 14.61
C ALA A 364 -12.83 -2.04 15.44
N GLY A 365 -12.91 -1.26 16.52
CA GLY A 365 -11.77 -0.90 17.36
C GLY A 365 -10.86 0.20 16.81
N VAL A 366 -11.32 0.89 15.75
CA VAL A 366 -10.70 2.10 15.22
C VAL A 366 -11.64 3.29 15.45
N GLU A 367 -11.12 4.35 16.01
CA GLU A 367 -11.84 5.60 16.27
C GLU A 367 -11.36 6.67 15.29
N VAL A 368 -12.27 7.54 14.86
CA VAL A 368 -11.96 8.70 14.02
C VAL A 368 -12.56 9.97 14.60
N ARG A 369 -11.89 11.09 14.37
CA ARG A 369 -12.31 12.43 14.74
C ARG A 369 -12.06 13.34 13.56
N ILE A 370 -12.99 14.26 13.29
CA ILE A 370 -12.79 15.31 12.27
C ILE A 370 -12.48 16.61 13.02
N THR A 371 -11.37 17.25 12.68
CA THR A 371 -10.91 18.48 13.36
C THR A 371 -10.61 19.58 12.35
N ASP A 372 -10.73 20.80 12.81
CA ASP A 372 -10.25 21.97 12.08
C ASP A 372 -8.70 21.90 12.00
N PRO A 373 -8.12 21.94 10.79
CA PRO A 373 -6.66 21.77 10.64
C PRO A 373 -5.82 22.92 11.26
N GLU A 374 -6.41 24.10 11.47
CA GLU A 374 -5.72 25.27 12.01
C GLU A 374 -5.81 25.33 13.55
N THR A 375 -6.99 25.03 14.09
CA THR A 375 -7.25 25.17 15.53
C THR A 375 -7.17 23.85 16.30
N GLY A 376 -7.31 22.71 15.60
CA GLY A 376 -7.41 21.39 16.21
C GLY A 376 -8.76 21.09 16.90
N ALA A 377 -9.72 22.03 16.81
CA ALA A 377 -11.04 21.86 17.42
C ALA A 377 -11.85 20.78 16.67
N GLU A 378 -12.57 19.93 17.40
CA GLU A 378 -13.45 18.94 16.80
C GLU A 378 -14.62 19.61 16.07
N LEU A 379 -14.91 19.14 14.86
CA LEU A 379 -15.96 19.66 13.98
C LEU A 379 -17.21 18.76 14.01
N PRO A 380 -18.41 19.34 13.86
CA PRO A 380 -19.65 18.57 13.81
C PRO A 380 -19.77 17.77 12.50
N ASP A 381 -20.59 16.71 12.52
CA ASP A 381 -20.93 15.93 11.34
C ASP A 381 -21.39 16.84 10.19
N GLY A 382 -21.04 16.46 8.96
CA GLY A 382 -21.31 17.24 7.76
C GLY A 382 -20.31 18.36 7.47
N THR A 383 -19.35 18.60 8.37
CA THR A 383 -18.29 19.60 8.18
C THR A 383 -16.99 18.91 7.78
N MET A 384 -16.31 19.45 6.75
CA MET A 384 -15.03 18.95 6.29
C MET A 384 -13.89 19.44 7.18
N GLY A 385 -13.00 18.52 7.58
CA GLY A 385 -11.79 18.83 8.36
C GLY A 385 -10.76 17.72 8.24
N GLU A 386 -9.64 17.84 8.94
CA GLU A 386 -8.63 16.79 9.02
C GLU A 386 -9.17 15.61 9.80
N ILE A 387 -9.06 14.39 9.21
CA ILE A 387 -9.39 13.18 9.94
C ILE A 387 -8.21 12.74 10.79
N LEU A 388 -8.47 12.56 12.09
CA LEU A 388 -7.55 11.98 13.04
C LEU A 388 -7.99 10.53 13.32
N VAL A 389 -7.02 9.64 13.50
CA VAL A 389 -7.28 8.20 13.71
C VAL A 389 -6.62 7.75 15.01
N ARG A 390 -7.34 6.91 15.77
CA ARG A 390 -6.83 6.23 16.97
C ARG A 390 -7.29 4.78 16.96
N GLY A 391 -6.40 3.86 17.29
CA GLY A 391 -6.76 2.44 17.35
C GLY A 391 -5.56 1.51 17.32
N TYR A 392 -5.84 0.22 17.38
CA TYR A 392 -4.83 -0.85 17.36
C TYR A 392 -3.97 -0.87 16.09
N ASN A 393 -4.49 -0.30 15.01
CA ASN A 393 -3.90 -0.28 13.67
C ASN A 393 -2.95 0.89 13.44
N VAL A 394 -2.91 1.87 14.34
CA VAL A 394 -2.03 3.04 14.22
C VAL A 394 -0.60 2.65 14.57
N MET A 395 0.37 3.16 13.82
CA MET A 395 1.80 2.96 14.05
C MET A 395 2.23 3.38 15.46
N ASP A 396 3.28 2.77 15.98
CA ASP A 396 3.89 3.21 17.26
C ASP A 396 4.70 4.52 17.08
N GLY A 397 4.98 4.91 15.86
CA GLY A 397 5.68 6.14 15.48
C GLY A 397 6.57 5.93 14.25
N TYR A 398 7.32 6.97 13.90
CA TYR A 398 8.34 6.86 12.85
C TYR A 398 9.67 6.44 13.45
N TRP A 399 10.27 5.36 12.92
CA TRP A 399 11.57 4.84 13.34
C TRP A 399 12.66 5.92 13.25
N ALA A 400 13.45 6.05 14.33
CA ALA A 400 14.55 7.01 14.46
C ALA A 400 14.15 8.48 14.15
N ALA A 401 12.86 8.86 14.34
CA ALA A 401 12.34 10.18 14.02
C ALA A 401 11.36 10.68 15.10
N ALA A 402 11.85 10.84 16.34
CA ALA A 402 11.03 11.20 17.52
C ALA A 402 10.29 12.54 17.34
N GLU A 403 10.94 13.56 16.78
CA GLU A 403 10.31 14.87 16.53
C GLU A 403 9.13 14.73 15.55
N LYS A 404 9.33 13.99 14.45
CA LYS A 404 8.27 13.75 13.46
C LYS A 404 7.14 12.91 14.03
N THR A 405 7.43 11.98 14.91
CA THR A 405 6.42 11.22 15.65
C THR A 405 5.61 12.16 16.51
N ALA A 406 6.25 13.01 17.31
CA ALA A 406 5.56 13.98 18.16
C ALA A 406 4.68 14.97 17.38
N GLU A 407 5.13 15.44 16.20
CA GLU A 407 4.33 16.30 15.31
C GLU A 407 3.08 15.60 14.75
N SER A 408 3.16 14.26 14.56
CA SER A 408 2.12 13.47 13.90
C SER A 408 1.01 13.01 14.84
N PHE A 409 1.17 13.21 16.14
CA PHE A 409 0.15 12.89 17.14
C PHE A 409 -0.26 14.16 17.90
N ASP A 410 -1.50 14.19 18.36
CA ASP A 410 -1.92 15.19 19.32
C ASP A 410 -1.62 14.74 20.76
N ALA A 411 -1.95 15.61 21.73
CA ALA A 411 -1.71 15.33 23.15
C ALA A 411 -2.56 14.17 23.71
N GLU A 412 -3.63 13.77 23.03
CA GLU A 412 -4.54 12.67 23.39
C GLU A 412 -4.19 11.35 22.66
N GLY A 413 -3.12 11.34 21.85
CA GLY A 413 -2.65 10.19 21.10
C GLY A 413 -3.41 9.91 19.79
N TRP A 414 -4.09 10.92 19.22
CA TRP A 414 -4.70 10.82 17.91
C TRP A 414 -3.66 11.08 16.82
N PHE A 415 -3.58 10.18 15.86
CA PHE A 415 -2.73 10.33 14.70
C PHE A 415 -3.36 11.30 13.68
N LYS A 416 -2.63 12.34 13.31
CA LYS A 416 -2.98 13.34 12.29
C LYS A 416 -2.63 12.79 10.91
N THR A 417 -3.66 12.53 10.08
CA THR A 417 -3.45 11.88 8.79
C THR A 417 -2.98 12.82 7.69
N GLY A 418 -3.26 14.10 7.81
CA GLY A 418 -3.09 15.10 6.76
C GLY A 418 -4.13 14.96 5.63
N ASP A 419 -5.12 14.10 5.79
CA ASP A 419 -6.22 13.89 4.84
C ASP A 419 -7.49 14.58 5.35
N LEU A 420 -8.25 15.19 4.43
CA LEU A 420 -9.50 15.87 4.72
C LEU A 420 -10.68 14.95 4.47
N TYR A 421 -11.59 14.89 5.43
CA TYR A 421 -12.82 14.11 5.35
C TYR A 421 -14.01 14.85 5.92
N THR A 422 -15.19 14.48 5.46
CA THR A 422 -16.47 14.81 6.09
C THR A 422 -17.05 13.53 6.68
N ARG A 423 -17.35 13.52 7.98
CA ARG A 423 -18.11 12.44 8.61
C ARG A 423 -19.60 12.74 8.44
N LEU A 424 -20.33 11.79 7.86
CA LEU A 424 -21.77 11.87 7.72
C LEU A 424 -22.48 11.42 9.02
N PRO A 425 -23.76 11.77 9.23
CA PRO A 425 -24.52 11.36 10.44
C PRO A 425 -24.65 9.85 10.64
N ASN A 426 -24.39 9.04 9.62
CA ASN A 426 -24.37 7.58 9.68
C ASN A 426 -22.96 7.00 9.88
N ASP A 427 -21.98 7.84 10.26
CA ASP A 427 -20.56 7.53 10.41
C ASP A 427 -19.79 7.23 9.12
N SER A 428 -20.40 7.32 7.94
CA SER A 428 -19.68 7.15 6.67
C SER A 428 -18.77 8.35 6.41
N LEU A 429 -17.60 8.08 5.81
CA LEU A 429 -16.54 9.05 5.57
C LEU A 429 -16.48 9.44 4.10
N VAL A 430 -16.59 10.72 3.79
CA VAL A 430 -16.43 11.26 2.42
C VAL A 430 -15.07 11.94 2.33
N PHE A 431 -14.25 11.50 1.39
CA PHE A 431 -12.91 12.07 1.18
C PHE A 431 -12.98 13.44 0.53
N GLY A 432 -12.30 14.43 1.11
CA GLY A 432 -12.25 15.81 0.66
C GLY A 432 -10.91 16.26 0.09
N GLY A 433 -9.90 15.38 0.08
CA GLY A 433 -8.55 15.70 -0.41
C GLY A 433 -7.49 15.63 0.68
N ARG A 434 -6.37 16.32 0.44
CA ARG A 434 -5.27 16.42 1.41
C ARG A 434 -5.11 17.84 1.90
N CYS A 435 -4.78 18.03 3.18
CA CYS A 435 -4.52 19.35 3.77
C CYS A 435 -3.49 20.14 2.94
N LYS A 436 -2.42 19.49 2.49
CA LYS A 436 -1.35 20.10 1.68
C LYS A 436 -1.71 20.38 0.21
N ASP A 437 -2.81 19.79 -0.29
CA ASP A 437 -3.29 19.95 -1.66
C ASP A 437 -4.52 20.86 -1.73
N MET A 438 -4.91 21.45 -0.58
CA MET A 438 -5.90 22.52 -0.50
C MET A 438 -5.31 23.80 -1.07
N LEU A 439 -5.99 24.38 -2.05
CA LEU A 439 -5.60 25.66 -2.61
C LEU A 439 -6.29 26.80 -1.84
N LYS A 440 -5.59 27.89 -1.65
CA LYS A 440 -6.14 29.14 -1.10
C LYS A 440 -6.44 30.10 -2.24
N VAL A 441 -7.70 30.24 -2.64
CA VAL A 441 -8.10 31.06 -3.81
C VAL A 441 -8.95 32.24 -3.35
N GLY A 442 -8.33 33.43 -3.20
CA GLY A 442 -9.03 34.64 -2.80
C GLY A 442 -9.68 34.52 -1.42
N GLY A 443 -9.06 33.82 -0.49
CA GLY A 443 -9.59 33.57 0.85
C GLY A 443 -10.48 32.32 0.97
N GLU A 444 -10.83 31.70 -0.16
CA GLU A 444 -11.61 30.46 -0.18
C GLU A 444 -10.70 29.22 -0.23
N ASN A 445 -11.08 28.15 0.50
CA ASN A 445 -10.41 26.87 0.42
C ASN A 445 -10.98 26.05 -0.74
N VAL A 446 -10.12 25.63 -1.67
CA VAL A 446 -10.49 24.80 -2.82
C VAL A 446 -9.80 23.45 -2.74
N ALA A 447 -10.57 22.40 -2.56
CA ALA A 447 -10.05 21.04 -2.63
C ALA A 447 -9.72 20.71 -4.09
N ALA A 448 -8.44 20.45 -4.39
CA ALA A 448 -8.01 20.08 -5.74
C ALA A 448 -8.82 18.91 -6.30
N ILE A 449 -9.07 17.90 -5.48
CA ILE A 449 -9.81 16.69 -5.87
C ILE A 449 -11.26 16.98 -6.29
N GLU A 450 -11.91 17.99 -5.74
CA GLU A 450 -13.27 18.37 -6.14
C GLU A 450 -13.28 18.89 -7.59
N VAL A 451 -12.26 19.68 -7.93
CA VAL A 451 -12.10 20.22 -9.29
C VAL A 451 -11.70 19.08 -10.26
N GLU A 452 -10.83 18.18 -9.85
CA GLU A 452 -10.42 17.00 -10.62
C GLU A 452 -11.60 16.10 -10.93
N ALA A 453 -12.40 15.77 -9.91
CA ALA A 453 -13.61 14.96 -10.09
C ALA A 453 -14.60 15.63 -11.04
N PHE A 454 -14.78 16.94 -10.94
CA PHE A 454 -15.65 17.68 -11.85
C PHE A 454 -15.12 17.66 -13.28
N LEU A 455 -13.81 17.88 -13.49
CA LEU A 455 -13.19 17.81 -14.82
C LEU A 455 -13.39 16.42 -15.45
N CYS A 456 -13.27 15.36 -14.69
CA CYS A 456 -13.50 13.98 -15.16
C CYS A 456 -14.98 13.68 -15.50
N THR A 457 -15.93 14.60 -15.27
CA THR A 457 -17.30 14.49 -15.83
C THR A 457 -17.37 14.86 -17.31
N HIS A 458 -16.33 15.50 -17.85
CA HIS A 458 -16.25 15.79 -19.29
C HIS A 458 -16.00 14.48 -20.06
N PRO A 459 -16.76 14.17 -21.12
CA PRO A 459 -16.72 12.87 -21.81
C PRO A 459 -15.37 12.55 -22.47
N ASP A 460 -14.56 13.56 -22.74
CA ASP A 460 -13.27 13.38 -23.40
C ASP A 460 -12.09 13.34 -22.43
N ILE A 461 -12.30 13.62 -21.13
CA ILE A 461 -11.24 13.62 -20.11
C ILE A 461 -11.13 12.26 -19.45
N LYS A 462 -9.97 11.65 -19.54
CA LYS A 462 -9.64 10.38 -18.88
C LYS A 462 -9.10 10.57 -17.48
N THR A 463 -8.20 11.55 -17.29
CA THR A 463 -7.53 11.84 -16.00
C THR A 463 -7.33 13.34 -15.88
N ALA A 464 -7.54 13.88 -14.69
CA ALA A 464 -7.25 15.27 -14.37
C ALA A 464 -6.55 15.37 -13.01
N GLU A 465 -5.53 16.22 -12.93
CA GLU A 465 -4.84 16.59 -11.68
C GLU A 465 -4.77 18.11 -11.57
N VAL A 466 -5.12 18.64 -10.41
CA VAL A 466 -5.17 20.07 -10.17
C VAL A 466 -4.13 20.47 -9.14
N VAL A 467 -3.42 21.56 -9.44
CA VAL A 467 -2.43 22.17 -8.56
C VAL A 467 -2.63 23.68 -8.50
N GLY A 468 -2.18 24.31 -7.41
CA GLY A 468 -2.17 25.75 -7.26
C GLY A 468 -1.03 26.40 -8.06
N ARG A 469 -1.34 27.46 -8.78
CA ARG A 469 -0.36 28.41 -9.33
C ARG A 469 -0.45 29.69 -8.53
N PRO A 470 0.66 30.24 -8.00
CA PRO A 470 0.65 31.53 -7.30
C PRO A 470 0.02 32.63 -8.14
N ASP A 471 -0.83 33.44 -7.52
CA ASP A 471 -1.51 34.60 -8.13
C ASP A 471 -1.40 35.82 -7.21
N PRO A 472 -0.98 37.00 -7.72
CA PRO A 472 -0.76 38.20 -6.90
C PRO A 472 -2.03 38.78 -6.23
N ARG A 473 -3.22 38.40 -6.69
CA ARG A 473 -4.51 38.91 -6.19
C ARG A 473 -5.29 37.89 -5.38
N LEU A 474 -5.09 36.60 -5.67
CA LEU A 474 -5.91 35.51 -5.15
C LEU A 474 -5.09 34.50 -4.33
N ASP A 475 -3.86 34.82 -4.00
CA ASP A 475 -2.85 33.94 -3.41
C ASP A 475 -2.49 32.77 -4.37
N GLU A 476 -3.46 31.98 -4.74
CA GLU A 476 -3.33 30.91 -5.73
C GLU A 476 -4.53 30.89 -6.68
N VAL A 477 -4.33 30.25 -7.84
CA VAL A 477 -5.41 29.89 -8.77
C VAL A 477 -5.28 28.43 -9.19
N PRO A 478 -6.40 27.70 -9.37
CA PRO A 478 -6.35 26.32 -9.84
C PRO A 478 -5.84 26.26 -11.28
N VAL A 479 -4.98 25.28 -11.53
CA VAL A 479 -4.48 24.92 -12.86
C VAL A 479 -4.59 23.42 -13.00
N ALA A 480 -5.11 22.92 -14.11
CA ALA A 480 -5.31 21.50 -14.35
C ALA A 480 -4.33 20.92 -15.37
N PHE A 481 -3.81 19.75 -15.08
CA PHE A 481 -3.16 18.86 -16.03
C PHE A 481 -4.17 17.77 -16.43
N VAL A 482 -4.33 17.50 -17.74
CA VAL A 482 -5.43 16.70 -18.24
C VAL A 482 -4.93 15.71 -19.30
N GLU A 483 -5.29 14.43 -19.15
CA GLU A 483 -5.15 13.40 -20.17
C GLU A 483 -6.52 13.15 -20.81
N LEU A 484 -6.56 13.14 -22.14
CA LEU A 484 -7.76 12.82 -22.89
C LEU A 484 -7.84 11.31 -23.19
N TYR A 485 -9.05 10.80 -23.43
CA TYR A 485 -9.21 9.48 -24.02
C TYR A 485 -8.59 9.43 -25.41
N GLU A 486 -8.14 8.25 -25.82
CA GLU A 486 -7.49 8.05 -27.10
C GLU A 486 -8.39 8.48 -28.28
N GLY A 487 -7.80 9.23 -29.21
CA GLY A 487 -8.51 9.78 -30.37
C GLY A 487 -9.44 10.96 -30.08
N ARG A 488 -9.52 11.43 -28.84
CA ARG A 488 -10.29 12.63 -28.48
C ARG A 488 -9.44 13.89 -28.66
N VAL A 489 -10.10 14.98 -29.07
CA VAL A 489 -9.50 16.30 -29.24
C VAL A 489 -10.46 17.33 -28.64
N VAL A 490 -9.99 18.05 -27.65
CA VAL A 490 -10.70 19.16 -27.01
C VAL A 490 -9.67 20.24 -26.68
N ASP A 491 -10.04 21.50 -26.82
CA ASP A 491 -9.16 22.62 -26.46
C ASP A 491 -9.35 23.07 -25.01
N GLU A 492 -8.40 23.86 -24.53
CA GLU A 492 -8.42 24.43 -23.17
C GLU A 492 -9.70 25.22 -22.90
N GLU A 493 -10.14 26.04 -23.87
CA GLU A 493 -11.28 26.93 -23.72
C GLU A 493 -12.59 26.14 -23.54
N ALA A 494 -12.76 25.04 -24.24
CA ALA A 494 -13.92 24.16 -24.11
C ALA A 494 -13.97 23.49 -22.73
N ILE A 495 -12.83 23.04 -22.19
CA ILE A 495 -12.76 22.45 -20.83
C ILE A 495 -13.06 23.52 -19.77
N ILE A 496 -12.50 24.73 -19.89
CA ILE A 496 -12.80 25.83 -18.97
C ILE A 496 -14.28 26.23 -19.07
N ALA A 497 -14.85 26.27 -20.29
CA ALA A 497 -16.27 26.55 -20.52
C ALA A 497 -17.18 25.46 -19.89
N HIS A 498 -16.75 24.20 -19.91
CA HIS A 498 -17.45 23.12 -19.21
C HIS A 498 -17.56 23.39 -17.69
N CYS A 499 -16.57 24.04 -17.07
CA CYS A 499 -16.57 24.37 -15.66
C CYS A 499 -17.43 25.63 -15.34
N ARG A 500 -17.45 26.63 -16.24
CA ARG A 500 -18.11 27.91 -15.98
C ARG A 500 -19.61 27.76 -15.75
N GLY A 501 -20.08 28.38 -14.66
CA GLY A 501 -21.49 28.32 -14.28
C GLY A 501 -21.98 26.99 -13.70
N ARG A 502 -21.09 25.98 -13.63
CA ARG A 502 -21.40 24.66 -13.06
C ARG A 502 -20.68 24.41 -11.74
N ILE A 503 -19.50 25.00 -11.56
CA ILE A 503 -18.81 25.08 -10.27
C ILE A 503 -18.56 26.54 -9.91
N ALA A 504 -18.23 26.79 -8.63
CA ALA A 504 -17.95 28.15 -8.16
C ALA A 504 -16.79 28.77 -8.96
N SER A 505 -16.88 30.08 -9.25
CA SER A 505 -15.94 30.74 -10.15
C SER A 505 -14.48 30.69 -9.71
N TYR A 506 -14.25 30.66 -8.40
CA TYR A 506 -12.91 30.52 -7.81
C TYR A 506 -12.32 29.10 -7.93
N LYS A 507 -13.17 28.08 -8.21
CA LYS A 507 -12.76 26.69 -8.48
C LYS A 507 -12.42 26.44 -9.95
N VAL A 508 -12.84 27.32 -10.86
CA VAL A 508 -12.63 27.14 -12.31
C VAL A 508 -11.13 27.25 -12.64
N PRO A 509 -10.52 26.24 -13.26
CA PRO A 509 -9.12 26.29 -13.66
C PRO A 509 -8.80 27.50 -14.53
N ARG A 510 -7.65 28.13 -14.30
CA ARG A 510 -7.16 29.28 -15.07
C ARG A 510 -6.26 28.88 -16.23
N ALA A 511 -5.85 27.63 -16.28
CA ALA A 511 -5.13 27.04 -17.40
C ALA A 511 -5.33 25.52 -17.40
N ILE A 512 -5.28 24.92 -18.60
CA ILE A 512 -5.31 23.48 -18.82
C ILE A 512 -4.03 23.08 -19.58
N TYR A 513 -3.29 22.13 -19.04
CA TYR A 513 -2.11 21.54 -19.67
C TYR A 513 -2.40 20.10 -20.06
N PHE A 514 -2.29 19.78 -21.34
CA PHE A 514 -2.52 18.44 -21.82
C PHE A 514 -1.30 17.56 -21.58
N MET A 515 -1.56 16.32 -21.16
CA MET A 515 -0.56 15.31 -20.82
C MET A 515 -0.79 14.05 -21.63
N ALA A 516 0.28 13.47 -22.18
CA ALA A 516 0.22 12.10 -22.69
C ALA A 516 0.30 11.10 -21.53
N SER A 517 -0.23 9.88 -21.72
CA SER A 517 -0.20 8.83 -20.68
C SER A 517 1.20 8.52 -20.14
N THR A 518 2.23 8.69 -20.97
CA THR A 518 3.63 8.43 -20.63
C THR A 518 4.32 9.60 -19.89
N GLU A 519 3.69 10.76 -19.85
CA GLU A 519 4.28 11.98 -19.29
C GLU A 519 3.93 12.24 -17.81
N TRP A 520 3.00 11.46 -17.26
CA TRP A 520 2.62 11.61 -15.87
C TRP A 520 3.79 11.28 -14.93
N PRO A 521 4.17 12.22 -14.05
CA PRO A 521 5.17 11.92 -13.04
C PRO A 521 4.55 10.97 -12.00
N MET A 522 5.09 9.75 -11.91
CA MET A 522 4.56 8.72 -11.02
C MET A 522 5.42 8.56 -9.77
N SER A 523 4.76 8.55 -8.62
CA SER A 523 5.33 8.09 -7.35
C SER A 523 4.71 6.75 -7.00
N ALA A 524 5.45 5.68 -7.20
CA ALA A 524 4.94 4.30 -7.09
C ALA A 524 3.74 4.05 -8.02
N THR A 525 2.52 4.14 -7.49
CA THR A 525 1.27 3.89 -8.22
C THR A 525 0.37 5.13 -8.35
N LYS A 526 0.84 6.30 -7.87
CA LYS A 526 0.06 7.55 -7.87
C LYS A 526 0.79 8.65 -8.64
N ILE A 527 0.02 9.58 -9.20
CA ILE A 527 0.59 10.78 -9.83
C ILE A 527 1.22 11.66 -8.73
N ASP A 528 2.44 12.12 -9.00
CA ASP A 528 3.20 12.98 -8.07
C ASP A 528 2.85 14.47 -8.31
N LYS A 529 1.92 15.01 -7.52
CA LYS A 529 1.55 16.44 -7.58
C LYS A 529 2.71 17.38 -7.26
N ARG A 530 3.73 16.94 -6.50
CA ARG A 530 4.92 17.75 -6.23
C ARG A 530 5.72 17.95 -7.51
N ALA A 531 5.89 16.91 -8.30
CA ALA A 531 6.55 16.99 -9.59
C ALA A 531 5.72 17.83 -10.58
N LEU A 532 4.38 17.75 -10.56
CA LEU A 532 3.51 18.63 -11.36
C LEU A 532 3.66 20.11 -10.96
N ARG A 533 3.72 20.43 -9.67
CA ARG A 533 3.99 21.81 -9.21
C ARG A 533 5.36 22.32 -9.66
N ALA A 534 6.41 21.48 -9.59
CA ALA A 534 7.73 21.83 -10.09
C ALA A 534 7.72 22.11 -11.61
N ARG A 535 7.07 21.23 -12.40
CA ARG A 535 6.89 21.40 -13.86
C ARG A 535 6.13 22.72 -14.16
N LEU A 536 5.06 23.00 -13.42
CA LEU A 536 4.30 24.25 -13.58
C LEU A 536 5.17 25.49 -13.30
N ALA A 537 5.98 25.45 -12.24
CA ALA A 537 6.89 26.55 -11.90
C ALA A 537 7.97 26.79 -12.98
N GLU A 538 8.40 25.76 -13.69
CA GLU A 538 9.31 25.89 -14.85
C GLU A 538 8.62 26.49 -16.07
N MET A 539 7.37 26.10 -16.34
CA MET A 539 6.58 26.59 -17.49
C MET A 539 6.12 28.04 -17.34
N THR A 540 6.12 28.57 -16.11
CA THR A 540 5.64 29.94 -15.79
C THR A 540 6.77 30.92 -15.51
N LYS A 541 8.03 30.53 -15.65
CA LYS A 541 9.21 31.42 -15.67
C LYS A 541 9.36 32.09 -17.01
#